data_fa0308731049c7cd6fc2626e468aa03b
#
_entry.id   fa0308731049c7cd6fc2626e468aa03b
#
_cell.length_a   1.000
_cell.length_b   1.000
_cell.length_c   1.000
_cell.angle_alpha   90.00
_cell.angle_beta   90.00
_cell.angle_gamma   90.00
#
_symmetry.space_group_name_H-M   'P 1'
#
loop_
_entity.id
_entity.type
_entity.pdbx_description
1 polymer ?
#
loop_
_entity_poly.entity_id
_entity_poly.type
_entity_poly.pdbx_seq_one_letter_code
_entity_poly.pdbx_strand_id
1 'polypeptide(L)'
;MSELILQNNNYLKGRLVIFIGLMLNALTLVSCNKINNMFKGNNTKFHWTPTVAAPRNYPVETGYAVFIYGDKKVGYPVMETRFARGIGNPLSAEDFDAPGSVYELPKRIRVLWLSITEQKYYKADIEIPAEVQDSMLHLFQKGFYYPIDKTSEEYNTIVLTLLPGGKMWLTVAGAGKRTLVCDNLKATETHVDFKDFNKEAYECFSTMQKYCAAALGDYDGVKENLEEVGIPFDLWDVYKERFNYTIKIDFENNKTELDSAYTSYEFTNTDFLYDGDKSPLTMKARPFHIGFIWLVDHYKYTGEFYFDEEEVINVFREAFNQKHRKEKGVLHIHISKYNNRFDLSLNVGKDEYKLKHTNIYVFKKRIGSTSTKEEVFYDNCRDVDIDELNFLGF
;
A
#
# COMPACT_ATOMS: atom_id res chain seq x y z
N MET A 1 -56.88 -14.83 -46.03
CA MET A 1 -55.70 -15.68 -45.70
C MET A 1 -54.38 -15.08 -46.17
N SER A 2 -54.35 -14.10 -47.10
CA SER A 2 -53.13 -13.44 -47.60
C SER A 2 -52.59 -12.31 -46.68
N GLU A 3 -53.44 -11.61 -45.95
CA GLU A 3 -53.01 -10.52 -45.09
C GLU A 3 -52.33 -10.93 -43.76
N LEU A 4 -52.73 -12.11 -43.24
CA LEU A 4 -52.10 -12.65 -42.04
C LEU A 4 -50.67 -13.17 -42.23
N ILE A 5 -50.32 -13.57 -43.46
CA ILE A 5 -48.98 -14.04 -43.80
C ILE A 5 -48.00 -12.84 -43.97
N LEU A 6 -48.47 -11.71 -44.45
CA LEU A 6 -47.65 -10.52 -44.60
C LEU A 6 -47.34 -9.81 -43.28
N GLN A 7 -48.26 -9.84 -42.31
CA GLN A 7 -48.01 -9.30 -40.96
C GLN A 7 -46.99 -10.12 -40.16
N ASN A 8 -47.03 -11.44 -40.30
CA ASN A 8 -46.08 -12.32 -39.60
C ASN A 8 -44.63 -12.18 -40.14
N ASN A 9 -44.46 -11.94 -41.42
CA ASN A 9 -43.13 -11.75 -42.03
C ASN A 9 -42.46 -10.42 -41.63
N ASN A 10 -43.24 -9.35 -41.39
CA ASN A 10 -42.71 -8.10 -40.94
C ASN A 10 -42.32 -8.11 -39.44
N TYR A 11 -43.03 -8.91 -38.64
CA TYR A 11 -42.70 -9.08 -37.20
C TYR A 11 -41.42 -9.90 -37.01
N LEU A 12 -41.19 -10.92 -37.84
CA LEU A 12 -39.97 -11.73 -37.86
C LEU A 12 -38.75 -10.92 -38.35
N LYS A 13 -38.93 -10.08 -39.40
CA LYS A 13 -37.86 -9.21 -39.90
C LYS A 13 -37.48 -8.12 -38.89
N GLY A 14 -38.44 -7.51 -38.15
CA GLY A 14 -38.19 -6.54 -37.11
C GLY A 14 -37.41 -7.15 -35.93
N ARG A 15 -37.75 -8.35 -35.48
CA ARG A 15 -37.01 -9.05 -34.40
C ARG A 15 -35.60 -9.45 -34.83
N LEU A 16 -35.41 -9.88 -36.08
CA LEU A 16 -34.09 -10.23 -36.60
C LEU A 16 -33.16 -9.02 -36.65
N VAL A 17 -33.67 -7.86 -37.07
CA VAL A 17 -32.90 -6.60 -37.12
C VAL A 17 -32.53 -6.12 -35.73
N ILE A 18 -33.43 -6.22 -34.73
CA ILE A 18 -33.15 -5.88 -33.33
C ILE A 18 -32.09 -6.85 -32.75
N PHE A 19 -32.19 -8.15 -33.05
CA PHE A 19 -31.23 -9.14 -32.53
C PHE A 19 -29.82 -8.96 -33.17
N ILE A 20 -29.76 -8.63 -34.45
CA ILE A 20 -28.49 -8.31 -35.14
C ILE A 20 -27.91 -6.99 -34.60
N GLY A 21 -28.72 -5.96 -34.33
CA GLY A 21 -28.28 -4.73 -33.71
C GLY A 21 -27.75 -4.90 -32.28
N LEU A 22 -28.37 -5.74 -31.48
CA LEU A 22 -27.90 -6.09 -30.12
C LEU A 22 -26.61 -6.94 -30.17
N MET A 23 -26.48 -7.88 -31.10
CA MET A 23 -25.26 -8.66 -31.31
C MET A 23 -24.10 -7.79 -31.81
N LEU A 24 -24.33 -6.83 -32.71
CA LEU A 24 -23.31 -5.89 -33.17
C LEU A 24 -22.84 -4.94 -32.03
N ASN A 25 -23.75 -4.46 -31.18
CA ASN A 25 -23.37 -3.66 -30.01
C ASN A 25 -22.60 -4.48 -28.97
N ALA A 26 -22.97 -5.76 -28.73
CA ALA A 26 -22.22 -6.64 -27.84
C ALA A 26 -20.82 -6.96 -28.41
N LEU A 27 -20.68 -7.17 -29.71
CA LEU A 27 -19.41 -7.40 -30.37
C LEU A 27 -18.51 -6.16 -30.36
N THR A 28 -19.06 -4.95 -30.49
CA THR A 28 -18.27 -3.70 -30.40
C THR A 28 -17.80 -3.44 -28.98
N LEU A 29 -18.62 -3.71 -27.94
CA LEU A 29 -18.22 -3.58 -26.54
C LEU A 29 -17.14 -4.60 -26.15
N VAL A 30 -17.25 -5.85 -26.60
CA VAL A 30 -16.22 -6.88 -26.38
C VAL A 30 -14.94 -6.58 -27.19
N SER A 31 -15.08 -6.03 -28.40
CA SER A 31 -13.94 -5.61 -29.21
C SER A 31 -13.22 -4.39 -28.63
N CYS A 32 -13.94 -3.38 -28.15
CA CYS A 32 -13.35 -2.23 -27.47
C CYS A 32 -12.60 -2.63 -26.18
N ASN A 33 -13.15 -3.51 -25.36
CA ASN A 33 -12.45 -4.00 -24.17
C ASN A 33 -11.21 -4.85 -24.52
N LYS A 34 -11.27 -5.66 -25.56
CA LYS A 34 -10.10 -6.42 -26.05
C LYS A 34 -9.04 -5.53 -26.68
N ILE A 35 -9.45 -4.51 -27.42
CA ILE A 35 -8.55 -3.52 -28.02
C ILE A 35 -7.90 -2.66 -26.94
N ASN A 36 -8.64 -2.18 -25.93
CA ASN A 36 -8.07 -1.45 -24.81
C ASN A 36 -7.06 -2.28 -23.99
N ASN A 37 -7.34 -3.56 -23.76
CA ASN A 37 -6.39 -4.46 -23.10
C ASN A 37 -5.16 -4.81 -23.95
N MET A 38 -5.29 -4.85 -25.28
CA MET A 38 -4.16 -5.06 -26.20
C MET A 38 -3.25 -3.81 -26.29
N PHE A 39 -3.81 -2.61 -26.20
CA PHE A 39 -3.03 -1.37 -26.22
C PHE A 39 -2.38 -1.05 -24.86
N LYS A 40 -2.97 -1.46 -23.74
CA LYS A 40 -2.33 -1.32 -22.41
C LYS A 40 -1.03 -2.14 -22.29
N GLY A 41 -0.97 -3.33 -22.87
CA GLY A 41 0.20 -4.23 -22.79
C GLY A 41 1.48 -3.73 -23.47
N ASN A 42 1.41 -2.74 -24.38
CA ASN A 42 2.56 -2.21 -25.13
C ASN A 42 2.92 -0.76 -24.76
N ASN A 43 2.23 -0.18 -23.78
CA ASN A 43 2.54 1.20 -23.37
C ASN A 43 3.87 1.24 -22.60
N THR A 44 4.73 2.17 -22.95
CA THR A 44 6.03 2.41 -22.27
C THR A 44 6.11 3.77 -21.59
N LYS A 45 5.04 4.58 -21.71
CA LYS A 45 4.93 5.89 -21.08
C LYS A 45 3.66 5.97 -20.26
N PHE A 46 3.79 6.52 -19.07
CA PHE A 46 2.73 6.59 -18.08
C PHE A 46 2.73 7.96 -17.42
N HIS A 47 1.58 8.36 -16.91
CA HIS A 47 1.53 9.43 -15.94
C HIS A 47 2.04 8.88 -14.60
N TRP A 48 3.04 9.52 -14.01
CA TRP A 48 3.56 9.15 -12.70
C TRP A 48 4.22 10.33 -12.02
N THR A 49 4.12 10.36 -10.71
CA THR A 49 4.68 11.39 -9.85
C THR A 49 5.73 10.76 -8.91
N PRO A 50 6.95 11.29 -8.84
CA PRO A 50 7.93 10.85 -7.88
C PRO A 50 7.65 11.45 -6.50
N THR A 51 7.96 10.68 -5.46
CA THR A 51 7.98 11.18 -4.09
C THR A 51 9.03 10.46 -3.26
N VAL A 52 9.28 10.99 -2.07
CA VAL A 52 10.15 10.40 -1.06
C VAL A 52 9.37 10.11 0.21
N ALA A 53 9.81 9.11 0.96
CA ALA A 53 9.25 8.73 2.24
C ALA A 53 10.36 8.39 3.24
N ALA A 54 10.05 8.44 4.53
CA ALA A 54 10.89 7.95 5.61
C ALA A 54 10.02 7.36 6.70
N PRO A 55 10.53 6.41 7.52
CA PRO A 55 9.81 5.89 8.66
C PRO A 55 9.38 7.02 9.60
N ARG A 56 8.22 6.88 10.23
CA ARG A 56 7.61 7.93 11.04
C ARG A 56 8.52 8.47 12.15
N ASN A 57 9.25 7.57 12.82
CA ASN A 57 10.12 7.93 13.93
C ASN A 57 11.57 8.26 13.52
N TYR A 58 11.86 8.27 12.21
CA TYR A 58 13.22 8.47 11.69
C TYR A 58 13.21 9.51 10.56
N PRO A 59 12.95 10.80 10.90
CA PRO A 59 12.83 11.87 9.94
C PRO A 59 14.12 12.09 9.15
N VAL A 60 13.93 12.48 7.90
CA VAL A 60 15.01 12.85 6.99
C VAL A 60 14.76 14.22 6.36
N GLU A 61 15.82 14.85 5.87
CA GLU A 61 15.74 16.03 5.03
C GLU A 61 16.55 15.82 3.75
N THR A 62 15.94 16.07 2.60
CA THR A 62 16.59 15.95 1.29
C THR A 62 17.23 17.26 0.87
N GLY A 63 18.51 17.21 0.50
CA GLY A 63 19.14 18.31 -0.25
C GLY A 63 18.68 18.30 -1.71
N TYR A 64 18.49 17.12 -2.28
CA TYR A 64 17.80 16.88 -3.54
C TYR A 64 17.37 15.41 -3.65
N ALA A 65 16.30 15.17 -4.40
CA ALA A 65 15.90 13.85 -4.89
C ALA A 65 15.39 13.99 -6.33
N VAL A 66 15.96 13.22 -7.25
CA VAL A 66 15.65 13.32 -8.69
C VAL A 66 15.55 11.93 -9.28
N PHE A 67 14.43 11.67 -9.95
CA PHE A 67 14.23 10.48 -10.76
C PHE A 67 14.55 10.79 -12.21
N ILE A 68 15.42 10.02 -12.84
CA ILE A 68 15.92 10.27 -14.19
C ILE A 68 15.33 9.24 -15.15
N TYR A 69 14.69 9.70 -16.21
CA TYR A 69 14.00 8.89 -17.19
C TYR A 69 14.36 9.28 -18.64
N GLY A 70 14.03 8.41 -19.57
CA GLY A 70 14.21 8.60 -21.00
C GLY A 70 15.67 8.60 -21.45
N ASP A 71 15.88 8.52 -22.75
CA ASP A 71 17.22 8.49 -23.35
C ASP A 71 17.98 9.80 -23.19
N LYS A 72 17.28 10.92 -23.10
CA LYS A 72 17.84 12.25 -22.84
C LYS A 72 18.18 12.49 -21.37
N LYS A 73 17.95 11.51 -20.49
CA LYS A 73 18.21 11.59 -19.04
C LYS A 73 17.57 12.83 -18.40
N VAL A 74 16.28 13.01 -18.67
CA VAL A 74 15.49 14.08 -18.05
C VAL A 74 15.28 13.77 -16.59
N GLY A 75 15.46 14.75 -15.72
CA GLY A 75 15.26 14.62 -14.28
C GLY A 75 13.87 15.10 -13.87
N TYR A 76 13.15 14.27 -13.10
CA TYR A 76 11.93 14.67 -12.41
C TYR A 76 12.25 14.86 -10.93
N PRO A 77 12.32 16.11 -10.43
CA PRO A 77 12.68 16.41 -9.05
C PRO A 77 11.50 16.12 -8.10
N VAL A 78 11.84 15.74 -6.87
CA VAL A 78 10.90 15.72 -5.74
C VAL A 78 11.04 17.05 -5.00
N MET A 79 9.93 17.69 -4.71
CA MET A 79 9.90 19.03 -4.11
C MET A 79 9.90 18.99 -2.58
N GLU A 80 9.50 17.89 -1.97
CA GLU A 80 9.48 17.74 -0.52
C GLU A 80 10.89 17.67 0.06
N THR A 81 11.16 18.46 1.10
CA THR A 81 12.49 18.55 1.69
C THR A 81 12.63 17.81 3.01
N ARG A 82 11.65 17.93 3.95
CA ARG A 82 11.72 17.30 5.27
C ARG A 82 10.45 16.51 5.60
N PHE A 83 10.59 15.24 5.97
CA PHE A 83 9.46 14.33 6.16
C PHE A 83 9.80 13.12 7.04
N ALA A 84 8.74 12.55 7.64
CA ALA A 84 8.71 11.29 8.39
C ALA A 84 7.27 10.74 8.37
N ARG A 85 6.79 10.27 7.22
CA ARG A 85 5.36 9.94 7.01
C ARG A 85 5.07 8.46 6.83
N GLY A 86 6.07 7.61 7.05
CA GLY A 86 5.93 6.16 6.92
C GLY A 86 6.58 5.58 5.65
N ILE A 87 6.96 4.32 5.74
CA ILE A 87 7.63 3.58 4.66
C ILE A 87 6.67 3.39 3.48
N GLY A 88 7.14 3.72 2.27
CA GLY A 88 6.37 3.54 1.04
C GLY A 88 5.10 4.41 0.96
N ASN A 89 4.98 5.43 1.79
CA ASN A 89 3.80 6.28 1.86
C ASN A 89 3.81 7.33 0.74
N PRO A 90 2.78 7.37 -0.16
CA PRO A 90 2.71 8.31 -1.26
C PRO A 90 2.11 9.68 -0.90
N LEU A 91 1.79 9.97 0.37
CA LEU A 91 1.06 11.18 0.77
C LEU A 91 1.79 12.50 0.43
N SER A 92 3.10 12.47 0.20
CA SER A 92 3.88 13.64 -0.20
C SER A 92 4.02 13.79 -1.72
N ALA A 93 3.35 12.96 -2.52
CA ALA A 93 3.40 13.07 -3.98
C ALA A 93 2.58 14.28 -4.43
N GLU A 94 3.24 15.24 -5.04
CA GLU A 94 2.59 16.42 -5.64
C GLU A 94 2.79 16.38 -7.15
N ASP A 95 1.69 16.48 -7.88
CA ASP A 95 1.69 16.50 -9.33
C ASP A 95 1.68 17.95 -9.83
N PHE A 96 2.78 18.35 -10.42
CA PHE A 96 2.94 19.69 -11.02
C PHE A 96 2.83 19.66 -12.55
N ASP A 97 2.56 18.52 -13.13
CA ASP A 97 2.51 18.37 -14.57
C ASP A 97 1.19 18.83 -15.18
N ALA A 98 1.24 19.17 -16.45
CA ALA A 98 0.04 19.43 -17.22
C ALA A 98 -0.81 18.16 -17.31
N PRO A 99 -2.16 18.26 -17.23
CA PRO A 99 -3.03 17.12 -17.37
C PRO A 99 -2.72 16.30 -18.63
N GLY A 100 -2.55 14.99 -18.46
CA GLY A 100 -2.25 14.06 -19.56
C GLY A 100 -0.76 13.94 -19.91
N SER A 101 0.14 14.57 -19.15
CA SER A 101 1.58 14.34 -19.31
C SER A 101 1.92 12.87 -19.04
N VAL A 102 2.73 12.26 -19.89
CA VAL A 102 3.17 10.86 -19.75
C VAL A 102 4.66 10.74 -20.06
N TYR A 103 5.35 9.95 -19.24
CA TYR A 103 6.80 9.77 -19.29
C TYR A 103 7.18 8.29 -19.26
N GLU A 104 8.36 7.97 -19.77
CA GLU A 104 8.97 6.67 -19.51
C GLU A 104 9.22 6.53 -17.99
N LEU A 105 9.19 5.30 -17.48
CA LEU A 105 9.53 5.04 -16.08
C LEU A 105 11.01 5.36 -15.82
N PRO A 106 11.36 5.75 -14.59
CA PRO A 106 12.72 6.14 -14.27
C PRO A 106 13.68 4.95 -14.34
N LYS A 107 14.90 5.23 -14.83
CA LYS A 107 16.00 4.26 -14.94
C LYS A 107 17.12 4.53 -13.93
N ARG A 108 17.15 5.72 -13.33
CA ARG A 108 18.21 6.15 -12.39
C ARG A 108 17.64 7.06 -11.32
N ILE A 109 18.22 7.00 -10.14
CA ILE A 109 17.86 7.83 -8.99
C ILE A 109 19.11 8.56 -8.50
N ARG A 110 18.97 9.87 -8.27
CA ARG A 110 19.99 10.70 -7.60
C ARG A 110 19.37 11.30 -6.36
N VAL A 111 19.99 11.10 -5.22
CA VAL A 111 19.50 11.61 -3.95
C VAL A 111 20.64 11.96 -3.01
N LEU A 112 20.47 13.05 -2.26
CA LEU A 112 21.29 13.45 -1.13
C LEU A 112 20.36 13.81 0.02
N TRP A 113 20.57 13.21 1.19
CA TRP A 113 19.75 13.52 2.37
C TRP A 113 20.55 13.54 3.65
N LEU A 114 20.02 14.23 4.64
CA LEU A 114 20.42 14.21 6.04
C LEU A 114 19.45 13.29 6.80
N SER A 115 19.96 12.22 7.40
CA SER A 115 19.25 11.45 8.42
C SER A 115 19.32 12.22 9.73
N ILE A 116 18.18 12.75 10.19
CA ILE A 116 18.12 13.65 11.35
C ILE A 116 18.46 12.89 12.64
N THR A 117 17.96 11.67 12.78
CA THR A 117 18.21 10.82 13.95
C THR A 117 19.65 10.31 14.03
N GLU A 118 20.32 10.05 12.88
CA GLU A 118 21.70 9.59 12.82
C GLU A 118 22.69 10.75 12.79
N GLN A 119 22.25 11.96 12.42
CA GLN A 119 23.08 13.14 12.16
C GLN A 119 24.14 12.85 11.09
N LYS A 120 23.73 12.18 10.00
CA LYS A 120 24.60 11.71 8.91
C LYS A 120 24.01 12.07 7.56
N TYR A 121 24.90 12.41 6.63
CA TYR A 121 24.54 12.58 5.23
C TYR A 121 24.73 11.28 4.45
N TYR A 122 23.77 10.99 3.58
CA TYR A 122 23.82 9.89 2.64
C TYR A 122 23.61 10.37 1.22
N LYS A 123 24.33 9.77 0.28
CA LYS A 123 24.23 10.11 -1.15
C LYS A 123 24.14 8.85 -1.99
N ALA A 124 23.27 8.89 -2.99
CA ALA A 124 23.21 7.88 -4.03
C ALA A 124 23.09 8.54 -5.41
N ASP A 125 23.74 7.93 -6.38
CA ASP A 125 23.58 8.19 -7.81
C ASP A 125 23.67 6.84 -8.51
N ILE A 126 22.52 6.16 -8.63
CA ILE A 126 22.44 4.73 -8.97
C ILE A 126 21.45 4.49 -10.11
N GLU A 127 21.76 3.52 -10.94
CA GLU A 127 20.81 2.96 -11.90
C GLU A 127 19.87 1.99 -11.20
N ILE A 128 18.58 2.05 -11.52
CA ILE A 128 17.60 1.09 -11.05
C ILE A 128 17.89 -0.24 -11.75
N PRO A 129 18.03 -1.37 -11.02
CA PRO A 129 18.28 -2.67 -11.62
C PRO A 129 17.26 -3.02 -12.72
N ALA A 130 17.71 -3.66 -13.80
CA ALA A 130 16.87 -3.94 -14.96
C ALA A 130 15.61 -4.75 -14.59
N GLU A 131 15.76 -5.75 -13.71
CA GLU A 131 14.64 -6.56 -13.21
C GLU A 131 13.60 -5.74 -12.42
N VAL A 132 14.03 -4.66 -11.75
CA VAL A 132 13.14 -3.73 -11.06
C VAL A 132 12.43 -2.83 -12.07
N GLN A 133 13.13 -2.35 -13.12
CA GLN A 133 12.52 -1.58 -14.20
C GLN A 133 11.44 -2.41 -14.92
N ASP A 134 11.71 -3.69 -15.22
CA ASP A 134 10.76 -4.61 -15.84
C ASP A 134 9.55 -4.87 -14.94
N SER A 135 9.78 -5.02 -13.64
CA SER A 135 8.72 -5.19 -12.64
C SER A 135 7.82 -3.96 -12.56
N MET A 136 8.39 -2.77 -12.50
CA MET A 136 7.63 -1.52 -12.54
C MET A 136 6.82 -1.40 -13.83
N LEU A 137 7.46 -1.65 -14.98
CA LEU A 137 6.78 -1.60 -16.29
C LEU A 137 5.57 -2.52 -16.33
N HIS A 138 5.74 -3.77 -15.87
CA HIS A 138 4.64 -4.74 -15.81
C HIS A 138 3.49 -4.26 -14.92
N LEU A 139 3.78 -3.71 -13.74
CA LEU A 139 2.76 -3.20 -12.82
C LEU A 139 1.99 -2.01 -13.42
N PHE A 140 2.69 -1.05 -14.02
CA PHE A 140 2.07 0.11 -14.66
C PHE A 140 1.22 -0.29 -15.88
N GLN A 141 1.65 -1.27 -16.65
CA GLN A 141 0.88 -1.81 -17.79
C GLN A 141 -0.37 -2.57 -17.34
N LYS A 142 -0.25 -3.36 -16.25
CA LYS A 142 -1.33 -4.22 -15.76
C LYS A 142 -2.38 -3.44 -14.97
N GLY A 143 -1.97 -2.43 -14.16
CA GLY A 143 -2.85 -1.82 -13.18
C GLY A 143 -3.35 -2.83 -12.14
N PHE A 144 -4.44 -2.50 -11.46
CA PHE A 144 -5.07 -3.36 -10.47
C PHE A 144 -6.58 -3.08 -10.38
N TYR A 145 -7.34 -4.05 -9.86
CA TYR A 145 -8.75 -3.85 -9.54
C TYR A 145 -8.87 -3.26 -8.13
N TYR A 146 -9.65 -2.18 -7.98
CA TYR A 146 -9.95 -1.54 -6.71
C TYR A 146 -11.38 -1.93 -6.29
N PRO A 147 -11.56 -2.81 -5.29
CA PRO A 147 -12.86 -3.41 -5.00
C PRO A 147 -13.85 -2.44 -4.34
N ILE A 148 -13.38 -1.40 -3.66
CA ILE A 148 -14.23 -0.43 -2.97
C ILE A 148 -15.12 0.30 -3.99
N ASP A 149 -14.51 0.84 -5.05
CA ASP A 149 -15.21 1.56 -6.12
C ASP A 149 -15.56 0.66 -7.31
N LYS A 150 -15.14 -0.60 -7.28
CA LYS A 150 -15.32 -1.59 -8.36
C LYS A 150 -14.75 -1.13 -9.71
N THR A 151 -13.61 -0.46 -9.66
CA THR A 151 -12.91 0.13 -10.81
C THR A 151 -11.58 -0.57 -11.11
N SER A 152 -11.11 -0.39 -12.35
CA SER A 152 -9.72 -0.71 -12.71
C SER A 152 -8.88 0.54 -12.54
N GLU A 153 -7.89 0.47 -11.66
CA GLU A 153 -7.01 1.57 -11.32
C GLU A 153 -5.59 1.35 -11.85
N GLU A 154 -4.82 2.43 -11.90
CA GLU A 154 -3.45 2.43 -12.39
C GLU A 154 -2.49 2.83 -11.26
N TYR A 155 -1.25 2.32 -11.34
CA TYR A 155 -0.16 2.87 -10.56
C TYR A 155 0.23 4.23 -11.16
N ASN A 156 0.40 5.23 -10.31
CA ASN A 156 0.70 6.60 -10.72
C ASN A 156 1.73 7.30 -9.82
N THR A 157 2.27 6.61 -8.83
CA THR A 157 3.25 7.19 -7.91
C THR A 157 4.44 6.25 -7.74
N ILE A 158 5.64 6.81 -7.72
CA ILE A 158 6.89 6.09 -7.44
C ILE A 158 7.50 6.69 -6.18
N VAL A 159 7.61 5.88 -5.13
CA VAL A 159 8.04 6.30 -3.79
C VAL A 159 9.43 5.77 -3.50
N LEU A 160 10.40 6.66 -3.24
CA LEU A 160 11.70 6.30 -2.70
C LEU A 160 11.71 6.46 -1.19
N THR A 161 11.72 5.38 -0.44
CA THR A 161 11.84 5.41 1.01
C THR A 161 13.31 5.48 1.41
N LEU A 162 13.65 6.45 2.24
CA LEU A 162 14.98 6.69 2.80
C LEU A 162 15.00 6.16 4.23
N LEU A 163 15.79 5.14 4.49
CA LEU A 163 15.86 4.43 5.76
C LEU A 163 17.17 4.71 6.48
N PRO A 164 17.21 4.64 7.81
CA PRO A 164 18.45 4.65 8.57
C PRO A 164 19.49 3.65 8.06
N GLY A 165 20.76 3.99 8.21
CA GLY A 165 21.88 3.20 7.69
C GLY A 165 22.09 3.35 6.18
N GLY A 166 21.47 4.34 5.54
CA GLY A 166 21.60 4.58 4.10
C GLY A 166 20.88 3.56 3.23
N LYS A 167 19.97 2.75 3.79
CA LYS A 167 19.13 1.80 3.04
C LYS A 167 18.04 2.57 2.28
N MET A 168 17.66 2.07 1.11
CA MET A 168 16.60 2.67 0.30
C MET A 168 15.69 1.59 -0.26
N TRP A 169 14.36 1.86 -0.21
CA TRP A 169 13.34 1.00 -0.81
C TRP A 169 12.59 1.75 -1.90
N LEU A 170 12.21 1.03 -2.95
CA LEU A 170 11.43 1.58 -4.05
C LEU A 170 10.06 0.91 -4.10
N THR A 171 9.02 1.71 -4.00
CA THR A 171 7.62 1.28 -4.01
C THR A 171 6.88 1.96 -5.16
N VAL A 172 5.94 1.27 -5.78
CA VAL A 172 4.96 1.88 -6.68
C VAL A 172 3.60 1.89 -6.00
N ALA A 173 2.82 2.97 -6.20
CA ALA A 173 1.55 3.17 -5.53
C ALA A 173 0.49 3.77 -6.46
N GLY A 174 -0.79 3.62 -6.08
CA GLY A 174 -1.96 4.21 -6.72
C GLY A 174 -3.23 3.80 -5.98
N ALA A 175 -4.24 4.66 -5.87
CA ALA A 175 -5.56 4.40 -5.30
C ALA A 175 -5.56 3.45 -4.07
N GLY A 176 -4.73 3.72 -3.04
CA GLY A 176 -4.60 2.88 -1.84
C GLY A 176 -3.79 1.59 -2.01
N LYS A 177 -3.38 1.25 -3.22
CA LYS A 177 -2.49 0.11 -3.52
C LYS A 177 -1.04 0.52 -3.41
N ARG A 178 -0.23 -0.30 -2.73
CA ARG A 178 1.24 -0.18 -2.68
C ARG A 178 1.87 -1.50 -3.05
N THR A 179 2.98 -1.44 -3.76
CA THR A 179 3.77 -2.63 -4.14
C THR A 179 5.25 -2.30 -4.05
N LEU A 180 5.96 -2.94 -3.12
CA LEU A 180 7.41 -2.85 -3.00
C LEU A 180 8.05 -3.55 -4.20
N VAL A 181 8.84 -2.82 -4.97
CA VAL A 181 9.52 -3.36 -6.16
C VAL A 181 11.01 -3.56 -5.96
N CYS A 182 11.61 -2.88 -4.96
CA CYS A 182 13.02 -3.05 -4.62
C CYS A 182 13.28 -2.69 -3.15
N ASP A 183 13.95 -3.55 -2.42
CA ASP A 183 14.24 -3.41 -0.98
C ASP A 183 15.73 -3.47 -0.62
N ASN A 184 16.62 -3.40 -1.61
CA ASN A 184 18.06 -3.61 -1.46
C ASN A 184 18.93 -2.49 -2.04
N LEU A 185 18.35 -1.34 -2.38
CA LEU A 185 19.12 -0.17 -2.79
C LEU A 185 19.87 0.41 -1.59
N LYS A 186 21.06 0.96 -1.84
CA LYS A 186 21.91 1.50 -0.79
C LYS A 186 22.61 2.77 -1.23
N ALA A 187 22.63 3.75 -0.35
CA ALA A 187 23.42 4.97 -0.46
C ALA A 187 24.73 4.84 0.31
N THR A 188 25.66 5.72 0.02
CA THR A 188 26.93 5.82 0.73
C THR A 188 26.88 7.00 1.70
N GLU A 189 27.33 6.78 2.94
CA GLU A 189 27.58 7.87 3.88
C GLU A 189 28.59 8.86 3.27
N THR A 190 28.31 10.13 3.36
CA THR A 190 29.12 11.19 2.76
C THR A 190 29.27 12.37 3.72
N HIS A 191 30.21 13.26 3.41
CA HIS A 191 30.36 14.50 4.13
C HIS A 191 29.91 15.66 3.26
N VAL A 192 29.06 16.53 3.82
CA VAL A 192 28.60 17.78 3.20
C VAL A 192 28.73 18.88 4.25
N ASP A 193 29.22 20.05 3.86
CA ASP A 193 29.19 21.22 4.73
C ASP A 193 27.73 21.59 5.01
N PHE A 194 27.37 21.77 6.27
CA PHE A 194 25.96 22.05 6.65
C PHE A 194 25.46 23.36 6.03
N LYS A 195 26.33 24.35 5.87
CA LYS A 195 25.98 25.60 5.19
C LYS A 195 25.66 25.40 3.71
N ASP A 196 26.37 24.47 3.06
CA ASP A 196 26.14 24.17 1.64
C ASP A 196 24.91 23.28 1.47
N PHE A 197 24.58 22.44 2.47
CA PHE A 197 23.38 21.59 2.46
C PHE A 197 22.09 22.40 2.69
N ASN A 198 22.06 23.21 3.74
CA ASN A 198 20.91 24.06 4.09
C ASN A 198 21.41 25.38 4.70
N LYS A 199 21.55 26.41 3.86
CA LYS A 199 22.04 27.71 4.24
C LYS A 199 21.13 28.39 5.29
N GLU A 200 19.83 28.32 5.12
CA GLU A 200 18.88 28.97 6.04
C GLU A 200 18.94 28.34 7.43
N ALA A 201 18.97 27.01 7.49
CA ALA A 201 19.15 26.31 8.76
C ALA A 201 20.51 26.61 9.41
N TYR A 202 21.58 26.75 8.61
CA TYR A 202 22.89 27.14 9.12
C TYR A 202 22.89 28.55 9.74
N GLU A 203 22.21 29.50 9.13
CA GLU A 203 22.05 30.85 9.67
C GLU A 203 21.33 30.89 11.03
N CYS A 204 20.35 29.97 11.24
CA CYS A 204 19.63 29.87 12.49
C CYS A 204 20.34 29.05 13.57
N PHE A 205 20.96 27.94 13.21
CA PHE A 205 21.46 26.94 14.16
C PHE A 205 22.97 26.83 14.23
N SER A 206 23.70 27.35 13.25
CA SER A 206 25.17 27.37 13.11
C SER A 206 25.83 25.98 12.99
N THR A 207 25.18 24.89 13.43
CA THR A 207 25.70 23.52 13.33
C THR A 207 24.57 22.53 13.01
N MET A 208 24.92 21.46 12.31
CA MET A 208 24.01 20.37 11.98
C MET A 208 23.43 19.71 13.25
N GLN A 209 24.24 19.52 14.29
CA GLN A 209 23.79 18.89 15.55
C GLN A 209 22.69 19.70 16.24
N LYS A 210 22.83 21.03 16.32
CA LYS A 210 21.78 21.90 16.88
C LYS A 210 20.53 21.89 16.02
N TYR A 211 20.68 21.88 14.71
CA TYR A 211 19.56 21.77 13.78
C TYR A 211 18.82 20.45 13.95
N CYS A 212 19.51 19.31 13.94
CA CYS A 212 18.88 17.99 14.13
C CYS A 212 18.15 17.90 15.49
N ALA A 213 18.75 18.40 16.56
CA ALA A 213 18.12 18.42 17.89
C ALA A 213 16.81 19.24 17.92
N ALA A 214 16.78 20.38 17.20
CA ALA A 214 15.57 21.18 17.06
C ALA A 214 14.54 20.49 16.16
N ALA A 215 14.98 19.94 15.02
CA ALA A 215 14.12 19.29 14.04
C ALA A 215 13.39 18.04 14.60
N LEU A 216 13.99 17.31 15.55
CA LEU A 216 13.33 16.21 16.25
C LEU A 216 12.11 16.68 17.05
N GLY A 217 12.12 17.92 17.56
CA GLY A 217 10.99 18.50 18.28
C GLY A 217 9.78 18.86 17.40
N ASP A 218 9.93 18.85 16.08
CA ASP A 218 8.83 19.09 15.14
C ASP A 218 7.97 17.84 14.90
N TYR A 219 8.37 16.69 15.44
CA TYR A 219 7.70 15.40 15.29
C TYR A 219 7.33 14.84 16.66
N ASP A 220 6.04 14.72 16.93
CA ASP A 220 5.53 14.24 18.21
C ASP A 220 6.03 12.82 18.52
N GLY A 221 6.52 12.59 19.73
CA GLY A 221 6.99 11.30 20.23
C GLY A 221 8.32 10.77 19.64
N VAL A 222 8.89 11.43 18.62
CA VAL A 222 10.10 10.91 17.93
C VAL A 222 11.33 10.96 18.84
N LYS A 223 11.45 11.99 19.68
CA LYS A 223 12.59 12.12 20.59
C LYS A 223 12.52 11.06 21.69
N GLU A 224 11.36 10.87 22.25
CA GLU A 224 11.07 9.85 23.27
C GLU A 224 11.32 8.45 22.70
N ASN A 225 10.82 8.16 21.50
CA ASN A 225 11.07 6.90 20.82
C ASN A 225 12.56 6.66 20.56
N LEU A 226 13.31 7.68 20.15
CA LEU A 226 14.74 7.57 19.94
C LEU A 226 15.52 7.31 21.23
N GLU A 227 15.09 7.89 22.36
CA GLU A 227 15.68 7.65 23.68
C GLU A 227 15.37 6.24 24.22
N GLU A 228 14.17 5.72 23.95
CA GLU A 228 13.69 4.43 24.43
C GLU A 228 14.16 3.26 23.55
N VAL A 229 13.96 3.37 22.26
CA VAL A 229 14.18 2.27 21.29
C VAL A 229 15.52 2.44 20.55
N GLY A 230 15.99 3.68 20.38
CA GLY A 230 17.13 3.99 19.53
C GLY A 230 16.81 3.85 18.04
N ILE A 231 17.82 3.47 17.23
CA ILE A 231 17.65 3.23 15.80
C ILE A 231 17.72 1.72 15.55
N PRO A 232 16.62 1.05 15.24
CA PRO A 232 16.56 -0.40 15.07
C PRO A 232 17.02 -0.79 13.65
N PHE A 233 18.32 -0.68 13.35
CA PHE A 233 18.88 -0.93 12.01
C PHE A 233 18.52 -2.31 11.42
N ASP A 234 18.30 -3.32 12.27
CA ASP A 234 17.95 -4.68 11.85
C ASP A 234 16.45 -4.83 11.56
N LEU A 235 15.60 -3.93 12.04
CA LEU A 235 14.15 -4.00 11.87
C LEU A 235 13.74 -3.95 10.39
N TRP A 236 14.46 -3.16 9.59
CA TRP A 236 14.21 -3.07 8.13
C TRP A 236 14.43 -4.41 7.42
N ASP A 237 15.34 -5.25 7.90
CA ASP A 237 15.56 -6.60 7.36
C ASP A 237 14.51 -7.59 7.88
N VAL A 238 14.01 -7.39 9.09
CA VAL A 238 12.87 -8.15 9.65
C VAL A 238 11.62 -7.99 8.79
N TYR A 239 11.31 -6.79 8.32
CA TYR A 239 10.18 -6.54 7.43
C TYR A 239 10.29 -7.22 6.05
N LYS A 240 11.47 -7.66 5.66
CA LYS A 240 11.69 -8.44 4.42
C LYS A 240 11.36 -9.92 4.57
N GLU A 241 11.16 -10.44 5.77
CA GLU A 241 10.82 -11.85 5.99
C GLU A 241 9.49 -12.20 5.30
N ARG A 242 9.43 -13.37 4.68
CA ARG A 242 8.25 -13.83 3.92
C ARG A 242 7.80 -15.19 4.40
N PHE A 243 6.49 -15.34 4.54
CA PHE A 243 5.82 -16.50 5.09
C PHE A 243 4.76 -17.01 4.12
N ASN A 244 4.58 -18.32 4.06
CA ASN A 244 3.60 -18.95 3.18
C ASN A 244 2.27 -19.14 3.92
N TYR A 245 1.36 -18.19 3.81
CA TYR A 245 0.07 -18.26 4.50
C TYR A 245 -1.08 -17.63 3.68
N THR A 246 -2.29 -17.96 4.10
CA THR A 246 -3.51 -17.30 3.64
C THR A 246 -4.19 -16.58 4.81
N ILE A 247 -5.10 -15.66 4.49
CA ILE A 247 -5.99 -15.02 5.45
C ILE A 247 -7.37 -15.65 5.29
N LYS A 248 -7.97 -16.03 6.42
CA LYS A 248 -9.35 -16.56 6.48
C LYS A 248 -10.15 -15.71 7.46
N ILE A 249 -11.24 -15.13 6.97
CA ILE A 249 -12.23 -14.42 7.76
C ILE A 249 -13.47 -15.29 7.80
N ASP A 250 -13.96 -15.64 8.97
CA ASP A 250 -15.22 -16.39 9.12
C ASP A 250 -16.10 -15.86 10.24
N PHE A 251 -17.38 -16.12 10.10
CA PHE A 251 -18.43 -15.60 10.94
C PHE A 251 -19.23 -16.73 11.59
N GLU A 252 -19.44 -16.64 12.90
CA GLU A 252 -20.32 -17.56 13.63
C GLU A 252 -21.81 -17.42 13.17
N ASN A 253 -22.18 -16.22 12.72
CA ASN A 253 -23.49 -15.98 12.13
C ASN A 253 -23.49 -16.35 10.64
N ASN A 254 -24.18 -17.42 10.27
CA ASN A 254 -24.27 -17.95 8.92
C ASN A 254 -25.03 -17.05 7.91
N LYS A 255 -25.64 -15.96 8.36
CA LYS A 255 -26.27 -14.93 7.50
C LYS A 255 -25.33 -13.77 7.16
N THR A 256 -24.13 -13.79 7.70
CA THR A 256 -23.14 -12.74 7.44
C THR A 256 -22.46 -13.00 6.11
N GLU A 257 -22.34 -11.96 5.29
CA GLU A 257 -21.63 -11.97 4.01
C GLU A 257 -20.43 -11.05 4.08
N LEU A 258 -19.24 -11.55 3.72
CA LEU A 258 -18.06 -10.74 3.52
C LEU A 258 -18.19 -9.98 2.19
N ASP A 259 -18.24 -8.66 2.23
CA ASP A 259 -18.34 -7.82 1.03
C ASP A 259 -16.96 -7.58 0.41
N SER A 260 -16.00 -7.08 1.22
CA SER A 260 -14.65 -6.79 0.78
C SER A 260 -13.66 -6.85 1.92
N ALA A 261 -12.39 -7.09 1.60
CA ALA A 261 -11.30 -7.02 2.54
C ALA A 261 -10.02 -6.49 1.87
N TYR A 262 -9.18 -5.85 2.65
CA TYR A 262 -7.84 -5.46 2.24
C TYR A 262 -6.83 -5.71 3.36
N THR A 263 -5.59 -5.98 2.99
CA THR A 263 -4.51 -6.26 3.93
C THR A 263 -3.28 -5.47 3.54
N SER A 264 -2.74 -4.72 4.46
CA SER A 264 -1.44 -4.07 4.33
C SER A 264 -0.38 -4.91 5.06
N TYR A 265 0.70 -5.24 4.35
CA TYR A 265 1.78 -6.09 4.84
C TYR A 265 3.02 -5.25 5.10
N GLU A 266 3.51 -5.21 6.29
CA GLU A 266 4.79 -4.64 6.73
C GLU A 266 5.49 -3.76 5.67
N PHE A 267 4.79 -2.71 5.20
CA PHE A 267 5.27 -1.71 4.23
C PHE A 267 5.61 -2.24 2.82
N THR A 268 5.22 -3.46 2.48
CA THR A 268 5.56 -4.07 1.19
C THR A 268 4.43 -4.01 0.18
N ASN A 269 3.25 -4.52 0.54
CA ASN A 269 2.13 -4.64 -0.36
C ASN A 269 0.82 -4.26 0.32
N THR A 270 -0.16 -3.85 -0.47
CA THR A 270 -1.58 -3.91 -0.11
C THR A 270 -2.27 -4.91 -1.03
N ASP A 271 -2.94 -5.89 -0.48
CA ASP A 271 -3.79 -6.82 -1.22
C ASP A 271 -5.26 -6.51 -0.96
N PHE A 272 -6.07 -6.58 -2.02
CA PHE A 272 -7.52 -6.47 -1.95
C PHE A 272 -8.15 -7.84 -2.13
N LEU A 273 -9.12 -8.16 -1.26
CA LEU A 273 -9.96 -9.34 -1.35
C LEU A 273 -11.41 -8.86 -1.44
N TYR A 274 -12.22 -9.43 -2.33
CA TYR A 274 -13.60 -9.04 -2.54
C TYR A 274 -14.44 -10.22 -3.02
N ASP A 275 -15.77 -10.10 -2.85
CA ASP A 275 -16.78 -11.03 -3.35
C ASP A 275 -16.45 -12.53 -3.09
N GLY A 276 -16.02 -12.81 -1.84
CA GLY A 276 -15.67 -14.16 -1.42
C GLY A 276 -14.35 -14.71 -1.95
N ASP A 277 -13.55 -13.89 -2.63
CA ASP A 277 -12.21 -14.27 -3.05
C ASP A 277 -11.37 -14.68 -1.84
N LYS A 278 -10.61 -15.75 -2.03
CA LYS A 278 -9.69 -16.24 -0.99
C LYS A 278 -8.35 -15.59 -1.17
N SER A 279 -7.75 -15.15 -0.06
CA SER A 279 -6.35 -14.76 -0.06
C SER A 279 -5.49 -15.85 -0.71
N PRO A 280 -4.70 -15.53 -1.74
CA PRO A 280 -3.85 -16.53 -2.37
C PRO A 280 -2.79 -17.04 -1.38
N LEU A 281 -2.50 -18.34 -1.47
CA LEU A 281 -1.38 -18.92 -0.73
C LEU A 281 -0.07 -18.54 -1.42
N THR A 282 0.61 -17.54 -0.91
CA THR A 282 1.84 -17.00 -1.46
C THR A 282 2.80 -16.61 -0.34
N MET A 283 4.07 -16.44 -0.70
CA MET A 283 5.05 -15.87 0.21
C MET A 283 4.79 -14.37 0.37
N LYS A 284 4.38 -13.94 1.55
CA LYS A 284 4.07 -12.54 1.88
C LYS A 284 4.66 -12.12 3.23
N ALA A 285 4.84 -10.84 3.44
CA ALA A 285 5.23 -10.29 4.73
C ALA A 285 4.10 -10.49 5.76
N ARG A 286 4.38 -10.18 7.01
CA ARG A 286 3.37 -10.17 8.08
C ARG A 286 2.34 -9.08 7.80
N PRO A 287 1.09 -9.25 8.21
CA PRO A 287 0.13 -8.15 8.15
C PRO A 287 0.45 -7.14 9.25
N PHE A 288 0.34 -5.86 8.98
CA PHE A 288 0.28 -4.85 10.03
C PHE A 288 -1.15 -4.30 10.19
N HIS A 289 -1.96 -4.36 9.15
CA HIS A 289 -3.34 -3.92 9.17
C HIS A 289 -4.20 -4.75 8.22
N ILE A 290 -5.40 -5.12 8.67
CA ILE A 290 -6.43 -5.75 7.87
C ILE A 290 -7.73 -4.98 8.06
N GLY A 291 -8.29 -4.46 6.98
CA GLY A 291 -9.63 -3.87 6.96
C GLY A 291 -10.58 -4.75 6.17
N PHE A 292 -11.82 -4.89 6.63
CA PHE A 292 -12.85 -5.60 5.87
C PHE A 292 -14.26 -5.12 6.20
N ILE A 293 -15.14 -5.32 5.21
CA ILE A 293 -16.55 -4.96 5.28
C ILE A 293 -17.37 -6.23 5.25
N TRP A 294 -18.36 -6.32 6.14
CA TRP A 294 -19.33 -7.40 6.11
C TRP A 294 -20.76 -6.89 6.32
N LEU A 295 -21.69 -7.67 5.81
CA LEU A 295 -23.11 -7.37 5.82
C LEU A 295 -23.83 -8.43 6.64
N VAL A 296 -24.71 -8.01 7.54
CA VAL A 296 -25.59 -8.90 8.27
C VAL A 296 -26.93 -8.20 8.55
N ASP A 297 -28.03 -8.87 8.22
CA ASP A 297 -29.39 -8.34 8.28
C ASP A 297 -29.51 -7.02 7.48
N HIS A 298 -29.69 -5.90 8.16
CA HIS A 298 -29.84 -4.57 7.55
C HIS A 298 -28.66 -3.62 7.84
N TYR A 299 -27.53 -4.18 8.26
CA TYR A 299 -26.37 -3.40 8.66
C TYR A 299 -25.12 -3.77 7.88
N LYS A 300 -24.36 -2.75 7.57
CA LYS A 300 -22.97 -2.82 7.12
C LYS A 300 -22.07 -2.59 8.33
N TYR A 301 -21.08 -3.44 8.50
CA TYR A 301 -20.01 -3.29 9.45
C TYR A 301 -18.69 -3.07 8.71
N THR A 302 -17.86 -2.18 9.22
CA THR A 302 -16.50 -1.92 8.73
C THR A 302 -15.56 -2.18 9.90
N GLY A 303 -14.68 -3.16 9.78
CA GLY A 303 -13.71 -3.53 10.81
C GLY A 303 -12.29 -3.17 10.37
N GLU A 304 -11.53 -2.57 11.28
CA GLU A 304 -10.14 -2.21 11.13
C GLU A 304 -9.34 -2.88 12.22
N PHE A 305 -8.37 -3.72 11.84
CA PHE A 305 -7.58 -4.59 12.71
C PHE A 305 -6.10 -4.20 12.55
N TYR A 306 -5.54 -3.55 13.56
CA TYR A 306 -4.14 -3.14 13.62
C TYR A 306 -3.38 -4.10 14.53
N PHE A 307 -2.44 -4.83 13.96
CA PHE A 307 -1.63 -5.80 14.70
C PHE A 307 -0.57 -5.09 15.53
N ASP A 308 -0.34 -5.59 16.73
CA ASP A 308 0.82 -5.19 17.52
C ASP A 308 2.10 -5.69 16.86
N GLU A 309 3.09 -4.80 16.68
CA GLU A 309 4.30 -5.10 15.93
C GLU A 309 5.13 -6.21 16.58
N GLU A 310 5.35 -6.10 17.88
CA GLU A 310 6.16 -7.07 18.63
C GLU A 310 5.49 -8.44 18.65
N GLU A 311 4.18 -8.48 18.94
CA GLU A 311 3.41 -9.72 18.96
C GLU A 311 3.43 -10.42 17.59
N VAL A 312 3.15 -9.69 16.51
CA VAL A 312 3.08 -10.32 15.17
C VAL A 312 4.44 -10.81 14.69
N ILE A 313 5.53 -10.10 15.00
CA ILE A 313 6.89 -10.55 14.68
C ILE A 313 7.19 -11.84 15.43
N ASN A 314 6.95 -11.88 16.73
CA ASN A 314 7.23 -13.02 17.59
C ASN A 314 6.38 -14.24 17.22
N VAL A 315 5.07 -14.06 17.03
CA VAL A 315 4.12 -15.12 16.65
C VAL A 315 4.50 -15.73 15.30
N PHE A 316 4.81 -14.93 14.28
CA PHE A 316 5.18 -15.46 12.97
C PHE A 316 6.53 -16.19 12.98
N ARG A 317 7.51 -15.71 13.73
CA ARG A 317 8.81 -16.38 13.87
C ARG A 317 8.71 -17.70 14.64
N GLU A 318 7.88 -17.74 15.69
CA GLU A 318 7.61 -18.96 16.44
C GLU A 318 6.84 -19.97 15.58
N ALA A 319 5.77 -19.55 14.91
CA ALA A 319 4.92 -20.39 14.08
C ALA A 319 5.67 -21.00 12.88
N PHE A 320 6.53 -20.22 12.22
CA PHE A 320 7.32 -20.65 11.06
C PHE A 320 8.79 -20.94 11.41
N ASN A 321 9.05 -21.44 12.62
CA ASN A 321 10.38 -21.85 13.04
C ASN A 321 10.97 -22.96 12.11
N GLN A 322 12.17 -23.44 12.40
CA GLN A 322 12.85 -24.43 11.56
C GLN A 322 12.03 -25.68 11.27
N LYS A 323 11.20 -26.13 12.24
CA LYS A 323 10.32 -27.30 12.09
C LYS A 323 9.18 -27.08 11.09
N HIS A 324 8.62 -25.86 11.07
CA HIS A 324 7.43 -25.52 10.28
C HIS A 324 7.71 -24.61 9.07
N ARG A 325 8.97 -24.34 8.76
CA ARG A 325 9.39 -23.37 7.72
C ARG A 325 8.77 -23.62 6.33
N LYS A 326 8.40 -24.86 6.01
CA LYS A 326 7.80 -25.26 4.72
C LYS A 326 6.29 -25.46 4.79
N GLU A 327 5.71 -25.32 5.95
CA GLU A 327 4.28 -25.53 6.12
C GLU A 327 3.49 -24.31 5.63
N LYS A 328 2.19 -24.55 5.43
CA LYS A 328 1.23 -23.54 5.02
C LYS A 328 0.52 -23.04 6.25
N GLY A 329 0.51 -21.71 6.43
CA GLY A 329 -0.19 -21.07 7.53
C GLY A 329 -1.59 -20.57 7.14
N VAL A 330 -2.41 -20.35 8.13
CA VAL A 330 -3.69 -19.65 8.01
C VAL A 330 -3.78 -18.62 9.14
N LEU A 331 -3.75 -17.35 8.77
CA LEU A 331 -4.13 -16.28 9.69
C LEU A 331 -5.66 -16.24 9.73
N HIS A 332 -6.21 -16.61 10.86
CA HIS A 332 -7.64 -16.80 11.06
C HIS A 332 -8.21 -15.65 11.89
N ILE A 333 -9.24 -15.00 11.37
CA ILE A 333 -10.04 -13.98 12.06
C ILE A 333 -11.44 -14.53 12.18
N HIS A 334 -11.87 -14.86 13.40
CA HIS A 334 -13.18 -15.38 13.70
C HIS A 334 -14.04 -14.35 14.42
N ILE A 335 -15.23 -14.09 13.87
CA ILE A 335 -16.17 -13.09 14.36
C ILE A 335 -17.37 -13.78 15.00
N SER A 336 -17.64 -13.46 16.27
CA SER A 336 -18.77 -14.01 17.02
C SER A 336 -20.13 -13.67 16.40
N LYS A 337 -21.15 -14.43 16.78
CA LYS A 337 -22.52 -14.29 16.28
C LYS A 337 -23.09 -12.87 16.37
N TYR A 338 -22.69 -12.12 17.38
CA TYR A 338 -23.19 -10.75 17.63
C TYR A 338 -22.22 -9.67 17.18
N ASN A 339 -21.17 -10.01 16.43
CA ASN A 339 -20.13 -9.10 15.93
C ASN A 339 -19.36 -8.30 17.01
N ASN A 340 -19.32 -8.78 18.24
CA ASN A 340 -18.77 -8.08 19.41
C ASN A 340 -17.61 -8.83 20.08
N ARG A 341 -17.13 -9.92 19.52
CA ARG A 341 -15.93 -10.64 19.91
C ARG A 341 -15.20 -11.11 18.66
N PHE A 342 -13.91 -10.94 18.67
CA PHE A 342 -12.98 -11.20 17.57
C PHE A 342 -11.86 -12.07 18.11
N ASP A 343 -11.71 -13.28 17.57
CA ASP A 343 -10.65 -14.21 17.94
C ASP A 343 -9.67 -14.31 16.76
N LEU A 344 -8.40 -13.93 16.98
CA LEU A 344 -7.35 -13.94 15.97
C LEU A 344 -6.30 -14.99 16.31
N SER A 345 -5.92 -15.79 15.33
CA SER A 345 -4.85 -16.78 15.49
C SER A 345 -4.12 -17.06 14.18
N LEU A 346 -2.83 -17.40 14.28
CA LEU A 346 -2.05 -17.96 13.19
C LEU A 346 -1.94 -19.47 13.39
N ASN A 347 -2.47 -20.25 12.46
CA ASN A 347 -2.46 -21.70 12.50
C ASN A 347 -1.42 -22.23 11.50
N VAL A 348 -0.43 -22.99 11.97
CA VAL A 348 0.60 -23.62 11.13
C VAL A 348 0.73 -25.08 11.50
N GLY A 349 0.52 -25.97 10.55
CA GLY A 349 0.44 -27.40 10.81
C GLY A 349 -0.71 -27.75 11.75
N LYS A 350 -0.40 -28.19 12.97
CA LYS A 350 -1.38 -28.52 14.02
C LYS A 350 -1.39 -27.53 15.16
N ASP A 351 -0.50 -26.54 15.13
CA ASP A 351 -0.29 -25.59 16.21
C ASP A 351 -1.04 -24.31 15.95
N GLU A 352 -1.64 -23.76 17.01
CA GLU A 352 -2.37 -22.49 17.02
C GLU A 352 -1.62 -21.46 17.87
N TYR A 353 -1.37 -20.29 17.27
CA TYR A 353 -0.71 -19.14 17.92
C TYR A 353 -1.69 -17.97 17.96
N LYS A 354 -2.10 -17.55 19.16
CA LYS A 354 -3.09 -16.48 19.33
C LYS A 354 -2.45 -15.11 19.23
N LEU A 355 -3.18 -14.19 18.58
CA LEU A 355 -2.86 -12.77 18.51
C LEU A 355 -3.84 -12.03 19.45
N LYS A 356 -3.34 -11.49 20.56
CA LYS A 356 -4.15 -10.97 21.66
C LYS A 356 -4.10 -9.45 21.78
N HIS A 357 -3.07 -8.81 21.20
CA HIS A 357 -2.81 -7.38 21.31
C HIS A 357 -3.23 -6.62 20.04
N THR A 358 -3.98 -7.26 19.15
CA THR A 358 -4.54 -6.59 17.97
C THR A 358 -5.53 -5.53 18.41
N ASN A 359 -5.34 -4.32 17.95
CA ASN A 359 -6.23 -3.20 18.16
C ASN A 359 -7.35 -3.24 17.12
N ILE A 360 -8.61 -3.22 17.58
CA ILE A 360 -9.77 -3.49 16.72
C ILE A 360 -10.78 -2.37 16.87
N TYR A 361 -11.13 -1.76 15.73
CA TYR A 361 -12.22 -0.82 15.59
C TYR A 361 -13.29 -1.41 14.68
N VAL A 362 -14.55 -1.33 15.07
CA VAL A 362 -15.67 -1.72 14.22
C VAL A 362 -16.69 -0.60 14.18
N PHE A 363 -16.98 -0.15 12.99
CA PHE A 363 -18.02 0.81 12.69
C PHE A 363 -19.26 0.10 12.15
N LYS A 364 -20.44 0.65 12.45
CA LYS A 364 -21.72 0.11 12.03
C LYS A 364 -22.55 1.19 11.34
N LYS A 365 -23.20 0.81 10.24
CA LYS A 365 -24.12 1.67 9.51
C LYS A 365 -25.32 0.89 9.02
N ARG A 366 -26.52 1.47 9.12
CA ARG A 366 -27.71 0.84 8.51
C ARG A 366 -27.66 0.98 6.99
N ILE A 367 -27.88 -0.11 6.27
CA ILE A 367 -27.94 -0.12 4.81
C ILE A 367 -29.10 0.75 4.35
N GLY A 368 -28.84 1.63 3.36
CA GLY A 368 -29.81 2.62 2.87
C GLY A 368 -29.97 3.88 3.73
N SER A 369 -29.17 4.03 4.81
CA SER A 369 -29.16 5.28 5.58
C SER A 369 -28.54 6.42 4.76
N THR A 370 -29.18 7.59 4.79
CA THR A 370 -28.65 8.82 4.19
C THR A 370 -27.61 9.52 5.07
N SER A 371 -27.43 9.08 6.33
CA SER A 371 -26.39 9.60 7.22
C SER A 371 -25.00 9.23 6.67
N THR A 372 -24.11 10.19 6.68
CA THR A 372 -22.68 9.97 6.39
C THR A 372 -21.93 9.43 7.61
N LYS A 373 -22.49 9.57 8.84
CA LYS A 373 -21.87 9.09 10.08
C LYS A 373 -22.06 7.58 10.24
N GLU A 374 -20.97 6.89 10.47
CA GLU A 374 -20.94 5.52 10.98
C GLU A 374 -20.90 5.57 12.53
N GLU A 375 -21.54 4.61 13.18
CA GLU A 375 -21.54 4.47 14.64
C GLU A 375 -20.36 3.59 15.05
N VAL A 376 -19.58 4.00 16.03
CA VAL A 376 -18.57 3.12 16.66
C VAL A 376 -19.31 2.00 17.40
N PHE A 377 -19.17 0.78 16.89
CA PHE A 377 -19.85 -0.41 17.43
C PHE A 377 -18.96 -1.17 18.42
N TYR A 378 -17.67 -1.27 18.12
CA TYR A 378 -16.69 -1.94 18.97
C TYR A 378 -15.36 -1.22 18.87
N ASP A 379 -14.69 -1.08 20.01
CA ASP A 379 -13.40 -0.42 20.14
C ASP A 379 -12.71 -0.95 21.40
N ASN A 380 -11.59 -1.67 21.23
CA ASN A 380 -10.77 -2.15 22.34
C ASN A 380 -9.56 -1.26 22.65
N CYS A 381 -9.46 -0.09 21.98
CA CYS A 381 -8.30 0.81 22.06
C CYS A 381 -8.67 2.23 22.48
N ARG A 382 -9.71 2.39 23.30
CA ARG A 382 -10.34 3.68 23.61
C ARG A 382 -9.40 4.78 24.08
N ASP A 383 -8.24 4.41 24.60
CA ASP A 383 -7.26 5.33 25.18
C ASP A 383 -6.02 5.52 24.27
N VAL A 384 -6.04 4.96 23.06
CA VAL A 384 -4.91 5.02 22.12
C VAL A 384 -5.37 5.74 20.83
N ASP A 385 -4.62 6.72 20.39
CA ASP A 385 -4.88 7.37 19.10
C ASP A 385 -4.61 6.38 17.94
N ILE A 386 -5.49 6.36 16.95
CA ILE A 386 -5.31 5.55 15.73
C ILE A 386 -3.93 5.80 15.10
N ASP A 387 -3.48 7.04 15.14
CA ASP A 387 -2.16 7.42 14.62
C ASP A 387 -0.99 6.88 15.45
N GLU A 388 -1.22 6.43 16.69
CA GLU A 388 -0.21 5.80 17.55
C GLU A 388 -0.12 4.28 17.37
N LEU A 389 -1.10 3.67 16.65
CA LEU A 389 -1.19 2.21 16.46
C LEU A 389 -0.30 1.67 15.34
N ASN A 390 0.75 2.35 15.01
CA ASN A 390 1.55 2.02 13.84
C ASN A 390 2.87 1.36 14.22
N PHE A 391 3.35 0.48 13.34
CA PHE A 391 4.72 -0.02 13.38
C PHE A 391 5.72 1.15 13.32
N LEU A 392 6.92 0.95 13.88
CA LEU A 392 7.98 1.97 13.90
C LEU A 392 8.33 2.55 12.51
N GLY A 393 8.02 1.83 11.47
CA GLY A 393 8.24 2.24 10.10
C GLY A 393 7.09 3.02 9.46
N PHE A 394 5.94 3.16 10.14
CA PHE A 394 4.75 3.73 9.50
C PHE A 394 4.48 5.17 9.93
#